data_f57c70dcd63280cf2b2affcc0d8b389a
#
_entry.id   f57c70dcd63280cf2b2affcc0d8b389a
#
_cell.length_a   1.000
_cell.length_b   1.000
_cell.length_c   1.000
_cell.angle_alpha   90.00
_cell.angle_beta   90.00
_cell.angle_gamma   90.00
#
_symmetry.space_group_name_H-M   'P 1'
#
loop_
_entity.id
_entity.type
_entity.pdbx_description
1 polymer ?
#
loop_
_entity_poly.entity_id
_entity_poly.type
_entity_poly.pdbx_seq_one_letter_code
_entity_poly.pdbx_strand_id
1 'polypeptide(L)'
;AGTDQEHPRMIVYSHTVTPDRTTFLLGKGPDPTEYIKDGLNTLIGWGADMLCVTCNTAHHFIDGFRDEISKPIVHIIDETILKSSQVCPQGAWLTATLGTMRTGLYQRHAKDSG
;
A
#
# COMPACT_ATOMS: atom_id res chain seq x y z
N ALA A 1 -11.51 14.62 15.03
CA ALA A 1 -10.76 15.39 16.02
C ALA A 1 -11.40 16.77 16.18
N GLY A 2 -11.59 17.24 17.43
CA GLY A 2 -12.13 18.57 17.72
C GLY A 2 -11.03 19.62 17.92
N THR A 3 -9.83 19.19 18.23
CA THR A 3 -8.66 20.04 18.47
C THR A 3 -7.42 19.47 17.78
N ASP A 4 -6.40 20.30 17.59
CA ASP A 4 -5.13 19.89 16.98
C ASP A 4 -4.43 18.77 17.78
N GLN A 5 -4.58 18.77 19.10
CA GLN A 5 -3.99 17.80 20.01
C GLN A 5 -4.61 16.40 19.91
N GLU A 6 -5.79 16.27 19.32
CA GLU A 6 -6.49 14.99 19.12
C GLU A 6 -6.09 14.32 17.80
N HIS A 7 -5.36 15.01 16.91
CA HIS A 7 -4.86 14.42 15.69
C HIS A 7 -3.69 13.47 15.97
N PRO A 8 -3.59 12.36 15.22
CA PRO A 8 -2.44 11.47 15.33
C PRO A 8 -1.17 12.20 14.91
N ARG A 9 -0.06 11.91 15.59
CA ARG A 9 1.26 12.35 15.14
C ARG A 9 1.61 11.62 13.84
N MET A 10 2.06 12.35 12.83
CA MET A 10 2.42 11.80 11.53
C MET A 10 3.85 12.14 11.13
N ILE A 11 4.54 11.13 10.57
CA ILE A 11 5.80 11.30 9.87
C ILE A 11 5.52 11.02 8.39
N VAL A 12 5.86 11.93 7.50
CA VAL A 12 5.69 11.76 6.06
C VAL A 12 7.07 11.70 5.41
N TYR A 13 7.34 10.58 4.74
CA TYR A 13 8.58 10.38 4.00
C TYR A 13 8.30 10.30 2.50
N SER A 14 8.69 11.34 1.78
CA SER A 14 8.63 11.36 0.32
C SER A 14 9.88 10.70 -0.26
N HIS A 15 9.83 9.39 -0.46
CA HIS A 15 10.96 8.57 -0.94
C HIS A 15 11.02 8.59 -2.48
N THR A 16 11.46 9.71 -3.03
CA THR A 16 11.42 10.01 -4.48
C THR A 16 12.36 9.16 -5.33
N VAL A 17 13.30 8.45 -4.71
CA VAL A 17 14.23 7.53 -5.40
C VAL A 17 13.58 6.18 -5.75
N THR A 18 12.38 5.91 -5.25
CA THR A 18 11.65 4.66 -5.54
C THR A 18 11.30 4.58 -7.03
N PRO A 19 11.76 3.56 -7.76
CA PRO A 19 11.44 3.37 -9.17
C PRO A 19 9.95 3.28 -9.45
N ASP A 20 9.55 3.62 -10.68
CA ASP A 20 8.16 3.52 -11.11
C ASP A 20 7.68 2.07 -11.13
N ARG A 21 6.61 1.80 -10.37
CA ARG A 21 6.06 0.46 -10.13
C ARG A 21 5.45 -0.15 -11.40
N THR A 22 4.72 0.67 -12.15
CA THR A 22 4.08 0.22 -13.40
C THR A 22 5.10 -0.09 -14.47
N THR A 23 6.13 0.73 -14.61
CA THR A 23 7.22 0.53 -15.57
C THR A 23 7.94 -0.80 -15.32
N PHE A 24 8.23 -1.12 -14.04
CA PHE A 24 8.80 -2.42 -13.69
C PHE A 24 7.86 -3.58 -14.04
N LEU A 25 6.59 -3.48 -13.71
CA LEU A 25 5.58 -4.53 -13.99
C LEU A 25 5.37 -4.75 -15.50
N LEU A 26 5.71 -3.77 -16.32
CA LEU A 26 5.74 -3.89 -17.78
C LEU A 26 7.07 -4.44 -18.32
N GLY A 27 8.02 -4.81 -17.47
CA GLY A 27 9.33 -5.33 -17.85
C GLY A 27 10.30 -4.29 -18.40
N LYS A 28 10.11 -3.01 -18.06
CA LYS A 28 10.86 -1.88 -18.68
C LYS A 28 11.67 -1.05 -17.67
N GLY A 29 11.70 -1.39 -16.40
CA GLY A 29 12.36 -0.58 -15.38
C GLY A 29 12.97 -1.40 -14.24
N PRO A 30 13.71 -0.76 -13.33
CA PRO A 30 14.30 -1.43 -12.17
C PRO A 30 13.22 -1.84 -11.15
N ASP A 31 13.54 -2.89 -10.38
CA ASP A 31 12.68 -3.41 -9.32
C ASP A 31 12.55 -2.41 -8.15
N PRO A 32 11.34 -1.99 -7.79
CA PRO A 32 11.13 -1.06 -6.69
C PRO A 32 11.11 -1.71 -5.29
N THR A 33 11.14 -3.04 -5.20
CA THR A 33 10.91 -3.80 -3.95
C THR A 33 11.80 -3.33 -2.81
N GLU A 34 13.12 -3.33 -3.00
CA GLU A 34 14.07 -2.95 -1.95
C GLU A 34 13.94 -1.47 -1.57
N TYR A 35 13.61 -0.59 -2.53
CA TYR A 35 13.38 0.84 -2.25
C TYR A 35 12.14 1.05 -1.37
N ILE A 36 11.05 0.33 -1.64
CA ILE A 36 9.83 0.40 -0.81
C ILE A 36 10.13 -0.11 0.60
N LYS A 37 10.82 -1.25 0.70
CA LYS A 37 11.21 -1.86 1.98
C LYS A 37 12.12 -0.93 2.79
N ASP A 38 13.11 -0.31 2.16
CA ASP A 38 14.01 0.67 2.78
C ASP A 38 13.23 1.88 3.31
N GLY A 39 12.31 2.42 2.53
CA GLY A 39 11.46 3.54 2.95
C GLY A 39 10.63 3.23 4.20
N LEU A 40 10.05 2.03 4.26
CA LEU A 40 9.29 1.57 5.43
C LEU A 40 10.19 1.39 6.66
N ASN A 41 11.35 0.75 6.51
CA ASN A 41 12.32 0.58 7.60
C ASN A 41 12.88 1.93 8.09
N THR A 42 13.08 2.89 7.20
CA THR A 42 13.49 4.24 7.57
C THR A 42 12.45 4.92 8.47
N LEU A 43 11.16 4.84 8.13
CA LEU A 43 10.09 5.36 8.97
C LEU A 43 10.04 4.68 10.34
N ILE A 44 10.26 3.36 10.42
CA ILE A 44 10.38 2.63 11.69
C ILE A 44 11.55 3.16 12.51
N GLY A 45 12.70 3.37 11.87
CA GLY A 45 13.88 3.96 12.51
C GLY A 45 13.63 5.37 13.05
N TRP A 46 12.74 6.13 12.47
CA TRP A 46 12.30 7.44 12.95
C TRP A 46 11.20 7.37 14.02
N GLY A 47 10.78 6.18 14.42
CA GLY A 47 9.85 5.95 15.51
C GLY A 47 8.39 5.77 15.09
N ALA A 48 8.11 5.40 13.84
CA ALA A 48 6.77 5.05 13.42
C ALA A 48 6.32 3.73 14.05
N ASP A 49 5.13 3.71 14.65
CA ASP A 49 4.52 2.51 15.25
C ASP A 49 3.55 1.80 14.30
N MET A 50 3.10 2.50 13.28
CA MET A 50 2.20 2.02 12.24
C MET A 50 2.54 2.68 10.91
N LEU A 51 2.40 1.94 9.83
CA LEU A 51 2.81 2.37 8.50
C LEU A 51 1.63 2.38 7.53
N CYS A 52 1.63 3.31 6.59
CA CYS A 52 0.77 3.27 5.41
C CYS A 52 1.52 3.79 4.18
N VAL A 53 1.18 3.27 3.03
CA VAL A 53 1.77 3.64 1.73
C VAL A 53 0.66 4.12 0.81
N THR A 54 0.75 5.37 0.36
CA THR A 54 -0.27 6.02 -0.48
C THR A 54 -0.11 5.68 -1.96
N CYS A 55 0.05 4.37 -2.25
CA CYS A 55 0.23 3.87 -3.61
C CYS A 55 -0.37 2.47 -3.73
N ASN A 56 -1.43 2.29 -4.50
CA ASN A 56 -2.05 0.99 -4.71
C ASN A 56 -1.07 -0.04 -5.28
N THR A 57 -0.39 0.29 -6.38
CA THR A 57 0.53 -0.62 -7.07
C THR A 57 1.70 -1.07 -6.18
N ALA A 58 2.18 -0.22 -5.26
CA ALA A 58 3.25 -0.58 -4.32
C ALA A 58 2.89 -1.77 -3.44
N HIS A 59 1.61 -1.99 -3.14
CA HIS A 59 1.16 -3.08 -2.29
C HIS A 59 1.33 -4.46 -2.93
N HIS A 60 1.43 -4.54 -4.26
CA HIS A 60 1.84 -5.77 -4.92
C HIS A 60 3.23 -6.26 -4.47
N PHE A 61 4.16 -5.33 -4.28
CA PHE A 61 5.51 -5.63 -3.79
C PHE A 61 5.52 -5.86 -2.28
N ILE A 62 4.76 -5.06 -1.53
CA ILE A 62 4.62 -5.17 -0.08
C ILE A 62 4.11 -6.56 0.32
N ASP A 63 3.17 -7.14 -0.40
CA ASP A 63 2.67 -8.50 -0.18
C ASP A 63 3.80 -9.53 -0.14
N GLY A 64 4.85 -9.34 -0.93
CA GLY A 64 5.99 -10.25 -0.99
C GLY A 64 6.93 -10.19 0.23
N PHE A 65 6.95 -9.09 0.98
CA PHE A 65 7.85 -8.90 2.11
C PHE A 65 7.16 -8.38 3.39
N ARG A 66 5.84 -8.31 3.42
CA ARG A 66 5.06 -7.76 4.54
C ARG A 66 5.47 -8.36 5.90
N ASP A 67 5.73 -9.67 5.93
CA ASP A 67 6.09 -10.40 7.14
C ASP A 67 7.49 -10.06 7.67
N GLU A 68 8.33 -9.44 6.85
CA GLU A 68 9.67 -9.00 7.25
C GLU A 68 9.66 -7.61 7.90
N ILE A 69 8.55 -6.88 7.83
CA ILE A 69 8.39 -5.54 8.41
C ILE A 69 7.91 -5.66 9.85
N SER A 70 8.67 -5.08 10.80
CA SER A 70 8.43 -5.24 12.23
C SER A 70 7.24 -4.45 12.80
N LYS A 71 6.64 -3.55 12.01
CA LYS A 71 5.49 -2.74 12.40
C LYS A 71 4.30 -3.02 11.49
N PRO A 72 3.06 -2.89 11.99
CA PRO A 72 1.87 -3.12 11.18
C PRO A 72 1.78 -2.13 10.02
N ILE A 73 1.39 -2.65 8.85
CA ILE A 73 1.09 -1.86 7.66
C ILE A 73 -0.42 -1.85 7.46
N VAL A 74 -1.01 -0.65 7.47
CA VAL A 74 -2.40 -0.45 7.05
C VAL A 74 -2.44 -0.61 5.54
N HIS A 75 -2.96 -1.73 5.08
CA HIS A 75 -2.92 -2.12 3.67
C HIS A 75 -4.08 -1.49 2.91
N ILE A 76 -3.79 -0.57 2.00
CA ILE A 76 -4.82 0.20 1.29
C ILE A 76 -5.84 -0.68 0.55
N ILE A 77 -5.41 -1.84 0.03
CA ILE A 77 -6.29 -2.74 -0.71
C ILE A 77 -7.28 -3.41 0.25
N ASP A 78 -6.78 -3.96 1.37
CA ASP A 78 -7.61 -4.62 2.39
C ASP A 78 -8.66 -3.66 2.95
N GLU A 79 -8.24 -2.45 3.32
CA GLU A 79 -9.14 -1.42 3.86
C GLU A 79 -10.18 -0.96 2.82
N THR A 80 -9.78 -0.83 1.56
CA THR A 80 -10.69 -0.45 0.48
C THR A 80 -11.73 -1.54 0.22
N ILE A 81 -11.31 -2.81 0.19
CA ILE A 81 -12.23 -3.95 0.00
C ILE A 81 -13.21 -4.03 1.17
N LEU A 82 -12.71 -3.94 2.41
CA LEU A 82 -13.56 -3.95 3.60
C LEU A 82 -14.60 -2.83 3.55
N LYS A 83 -14.17 -1.60 3.24
CA LYS A 83 -15.08 -0.47 3.16
C LYS A 83 -16.07 -0.62 2.00
N SER A 84 -15.62 -1.07 0.83
CA SER A 84 -16.49 -1.29 -0.34
C SER A 84 -17.57 -2.32 -0.05
N SER A 85 -17.24 -3.43 0.61
CA SER A 85 -18.22 -4.47 0.96
C SER A 85 -19.32 -3.97 1.89
N GLN A 86 -19.00 -3.01 2.76
CA GLN A 86 -19.98 -2.37 3.66
C GLN A 86 -20.90 -1.38 2.95
N VAL A 87 -20.34 -0.62 1.99
CA VAL A 87 -21.07 0.47 1.32
C VAL A 87 -21.79 0.00 0.07
N CYS A 88 -21.19 -0.92 -0.68
CA CYS A 88 -21.69 -1.46 -1.95
C CYS A 88 -21.59 -2.98 -2.00
N PRO A 89 -22.38 -3.73 -1.20
CA PRO A 89 -22.28 -5.19 -1.14
C PRO A 89 -22.62 -5.89 -2.47
N GLN A 90 -23.26 -5.20 -3.39
CA GLN A 90 -23.58 -5.71 -4.74
C GLN A 90 -22.37 -5.67 -5.69
N GLY A 91 -21.28 -5.04 -5.29
CA GLY A 91 -20.06 -4.87 -6.07
C GLY A 91 -19.75 -3.42 -6.41
N ALA A 92 -18.51 -3.18 -6.76
CA ALA A 92 -18.01 -1.85 -7.14
C ALA A 92 -17.09 -1.95 -8.37
N TRP A 93 -17.07 -0.88 -9.16
CA TRP A 93 -16.13 -0.76 -10.27
C TRP A 93 -14.75 -0.34 -9.76
N LEU A 94 -13.71 -1.00 -10.27
CA LEU A 94 -12.32 -0.61 -10.01
C LEU A 94 -11.77 0.23 -11.17
N THR A 95 -11.36 1.45 -10.86
CA THR A 95 -10.55 2.27 -11.75
C THR A 95 -9.15 2.40 -11.17
N ALA A 96 -8.13 2.02 -11.93
CA ALA A 96 -6.76 1.95 -11.44
C ALA A 96 -5.74 2.09 -12.57
N THR A 97 -4.46 2.25 -12.19
CA THR A 97 -3.36 2.21 -13.16
C THR A 97 -3.24 0.83 -13.83
N LEU A 98 -2.61 0.80 -15.01
CA LEU A 98 -2.36 -0.46 -15.73
C LEU A 98 -1.55 -1.45 -14.87
N GLY A 99 -0.60 -0.96 -14.06
CA GLY A 99 0.17 -1.81 -13.13
C GLY A 99 -0.73 -2.50 -12.10
N THR A 100 -1.60 -1.76 -11.43
CA THR A 100 -2.57 -2.33 -10.48
C THR A 100 -3.52 -3.32 -11.15
N MET A 101 -4.03 -3.01 -12.34
CA MET A 101 -4.92 -3.90 -13.09
C MET A 101 -4.24 -5.21 -13.49
N ARG A 102 -3.01 -5.15 -14.02
CA ARG A 102 -2.25 -6.33 -14.45
C ARG A 102 -1.88 -7.28 -13.33
N THR A 103 -1.64 -6.76 -12.13
CA THR A 103 -1.33 -7.61 -10.96
C THR A 103 -2.55 -8.38 -10.44
N GLY A 104 -3.76 -7.97 -10.78
CA GLY A 104 -4.98 -8.54 -10.20
C GLY A 104 -5.07 -8.38 -8.68
N LEU A 105 -4.42 -7.36 -8.14
CA LEU A 105 -4.22 -7.15 -6.70
C LEU A 105 -5.55 -7.12 -5.93
N TYR A 106 -6.49 -6.28 -6.37
CA TYR A 106 -7.82 -6.19 -5.74
C TYR A 106 -8.62 -7.49 -5.83
N GLN A 107 -8.55 -8.17 -6.98
CA GLN A 107 -9.29 -9.42 -7.19
C GLN A 107 -8.77 -10.56 -6.30
N ARG A 108 -7.45 -10.63 -6.08
CA ARG A 108 -6.86 -11.62 -5.15
C ARG A 108 -7.30 -11.35 -3.72
N HIS A 109 -7.08 -10.15 -3.22
CA HIS A 109 -7.43 -9.77 -1.85
C HIS A 109 -8.95 -9.88 -1.58
N ALA A 110 -9.80 -9.57 -2.57
CA ALA A 110 -11.24 -9.74 -2.44
C ALA A 110 -11.66 -11.22 -2.30
N LYS A 111 -10.97 -12.14 -2.98
CA LYS A 111 -11.20 -13.58 -2.81
C LYS A 111 -10.77 -14.10 -1.45
N ASP A 112 -9.65 -13.62 -0.94
CA ASP A 112 -9.08 -14.03 0.34
C ASP A 112 -9.88 -13.51 1.53
N SER A 113 -10.60 -12.40 1.36
CA SER A 113 -11.48 -11.83 2.39
C SER A 113 -12.91 -12.44 2.42
N GLY A 114 -13.20 -13.37 1.54
CA GLY A 114 -14.52 -14.01 1.45
C GLY A 114 -15.50 -13.21 0.63
#